data_8189d1db386a3a7ba6f7f6fd8fc994c0
#
_entry.id   8189d1db386a3a7ba6f7f6fd8fc994c0
#
_cell.length_a   1.000
_cell.length_b   1.000
_cell.length_c   1.000
_cell.angle_alpha   90.00
_cell.angle_beta   90.00
_cell.angle_gamma   90.00
#
_symmetry.space_group_name_H-M   'P 1'
#
loop_
_entity.id
_entity.type
_entity.pdbx_description
1 polymer ?
#
loop_
_entity_poly.entity_id
_entity_poly.type
_entity_poly.pdbx_seq_one_letter_code
_entity_poly.pdbx_strand_id
1 'polypeptide(L)'
;MHCLAAGSVQGDMVMAARIFGDQVGSTAPVFLAFLAVHVLAGLTAVVTGAIAALVRKGSPLHIRAGRWYYRAITLVFATATVLAAMRWRQDYYLFIIGALAFTAATVGYLHRRRHSPGDTGHIVGMGASYAAMLTAFYVDNGPHLPLWDRLPPIAFWLLPSAIGAPIIARAAIRAKHATARSRTGHDA
;
A
#
# COMPACT_ATOMS: atom_id res chain seq x y z
N MET A 1 16.68 33.57 -46.47
CA MET A 1 15.54 33.00 -45.73
C MET A 1 15.88 31.72 -44.97
N HIS A 2 17.10 31.57 -44.36
CA HIS A 2 17.47 30.33 -43.65
C HIS A 2 17.76 30.52 -42.15
N CYS A 3 17.53 31.71 -41.57
CA CYS A 3 17.86 31.97 -40.15
C CYS A 3 16.70 31.73 -39.16
N LEU A 4 15.43 31.64 -39.62
CA LEU A 4 14.23 31.49 -38.75
C LEU A 4 13.96 30.01 -38.37
N ALA A 5 14.40 29.05 -39.16
CA ALA A 5 14.16 27.64 -38.90
C ALA A 5 15.10 27.04 -37.80
N ALA A 6 16.30 27.60 -37.63
CA ALA A 6 17.25 27.13 -36.63
C ALA A 6 16.83 27.49 -35.18
N GLY A 7 16.14 28.61 -34.98
CA GLY A 7 15.70 29.04 -33.64
C GLY A 7 14.53 28.22 -33.08
N SER A 8 13.63 27.74 -33.95
CA SER A 8 12.50 26.89 -33.51
C SER A 8 12.96 25.48 -33.10
N VAL A 9 13.85 24.90 -33.89
CA VAL A 9 14.44 23.58 -33.60
C VAL A 9 15.23 23.58 -32.28
N GLN A 10 15.97 24.67 -32.02
CA GLN A 10 16.73 24.83 -30.77
C GLN A 10 15.78 25.00 -29.56
N GLY A 11 14.68 25.75 -29.73
CA GLY A 11 13.64 25.91 -28.71
C GLY A 11 12.94 24.59 -28.40
N ASP A 12 12.57 23.85 -29.42
CA ASP A 12 11.91 22.54 -29.30
C ASP A 12 12.84 21.49 -28.68
N MET A 13 14.14 21.50 -29.03
CA MET A 13 15.15 20.64 -28.39
C MET A 13 15.37 20.98 -26.92
N VAL A 14 15.41 22.28 -26.55
CA VAL A 14 15.57 22.70 -25.15
C VAL A 14 14.30 22.38 -24.34
N MET A 15 13.13 22.53 -24.94
CA MET A 15 11.87 22.17 -24.30
C MET A 15 11.71 20.64 -24.18
N ALA A 16 12.06 19.89 -25.21
CA ALA A 16 12.15 18.44 -25.16
C ALA A 16 13.17 17.99 -24.11
N ALA A 17 14.36 18.59 -24.04
CA ALA A 17 15.38 18.27 -23.05
C ALA A 17 14.95 18.59 -21.61
N ARG A 18 14.11 19.62 -21.38
CA ARG A 18 13.50 19.90 -20.07
C ARG A 18 12.41 18.91 -19.70
N ILE A 19 11.53 18.56 -20.63
CA ILE A 19 10.49 17.55 -20.45
C ILE A 19 11.14 16.17 -20.27
N PHE A 20 12.14 15.84 -21.08
CA PHE A 20 12.93 14.60 -20.94
C PHE A 20 13.87 14.61 -19.74
N GLY A 21 14.36 15.76 -19.29
CA GLY A 21 15.23 15.89 -18.11
C GLY A 21 14.52 15.52 -16.82
N ASP A 22 13.26 15.90 -16.69
CA ASP A 22 12.40 15.47 -15.58
C ASP A 22 11.96 13.99 -15.74
N GLN A 23 11.86 13.51 -16.96
CA GLN A 23 11.51 12.13 -17.32
C GLN A 23 12.72 11.19 -17.28
N VAL A 24 13.93 11.66 -17.56
CA VAL A 24 15.15 10.83 -17.56
C VAL A 24 15.48 10.32 -16.15
N GLY A 25 15.14 11.07 -15.09
CA GLY A 25 15.22 10.57 -13.72
C GLY A 25 14.27 9.39 -13.45
N SER A 26 13.10 9.37 -14.09
CA SER A 26 12.10 8.31 -13.93
C SER A 26 12.26 7.13 -14.91
N THR A 27 13.03 7.30 -15.98
CA THR A 27 13.35 6.25 -16.98
C THR A 27 14.72 5.61 -16.78
N ALA A 28 15.50 6.05 -15.78
CA ALA A 28 16.75 5.39 -15.45
C ALA A 28 16.54 3.90 -15.19
N PRO A 29 17.39 3.00 -15.72
CA PRO A 29 17.20 1.55 -15.58
C PRO A 29 17.05 1.09 -14.13
N VAL A 30 17.76 1.74 -13.22
CA VAL A 30 17.67 1.47 -11.77
C VAL A 30 16.30 1.82 -11.23
N PHE A 31 15.73 2.99 -11.57
CA PHE A 31 14.40 3.39 -11.16
C PHE A 31 13.35 2.40 -11.66
N LEU A 32 13.40 2.03 -12.95
CA LEU A 32 12.47 1.08 -13.54
C LEU A 32 12.56 -0.31 -12.91
N ALA A 33 13.76 -0.77 -12.54
CA ALA A 33 13.94 -2.03 -11.84
C ALA A 33 13.28 -2.02 -10.45
N PHE A 34 13.51 -0.97 -9.64
CA PHE A 34 12.84 -0.81 -8.35
C PHE A 34 11.33 -0.67 -8.49
N LEU A 35 10.85 0.06 -9.50
CA LEU A 35 9.42 0.20 -9.79
C LEU A 35 8.79 -1.14 -10.16
N ALA A 36 9.43 -1.94 -11.02
CA ALA A 36 8.92 -3.27 -11.39
C ALA A 36 8.81 -4.19 -10.16
N VAL A 37 9.84 -4.24 -9.32
CA VAL A 37 9.82 -5.01 -8.07
C VAL A 37 8.72 -4.50 -7.13
N HIS A 38 8.56 -3.17 -7.01
CA HIS A 38 7.51 -2.54 -6.20
C HIS A 38 6.11 -2.95 -6.66
N VAL A 39 5.83 -2.87 -7.95
CA VAL A 39 4.53 -3.24 -8.53
C VAL A 39 4.23 -4.72 -8.33
N LEU A 40 5.19 -5.61 -8.59
CA LEU A 40 5.01 -7.05 -8.37
C LEU A 40 4.80 -7.41 -6.90
N ALA A 41 5.55 -6.78 -6.01
CA ALA A 41 5.36 -6.95 -4.57
C ALA A 41 4.00 -6.39 -4.11
N GLY A 42 3.59 -5.23 -4.63
CA GLY A 42 2.27 -4.63 -4.38
C GLY A 42 1.13 -5.54 -4.81
N LEU A 43 1.19 -6.07 -6.02
CA LEU A 43 0.19 -7.02 -6.52
C LEU A 43 0.13 -8.29 -5.64
N THR A 44 1.29 -8.82 -5.26
CA THR A 44 1.38 -9.96 -4.34
C THR A 44 0.74 -9.62 -2.98
N ALA A 45 0.99 -8.42 -2.44
CA ALA A 45 0.38 -7.97 -1.19
C ALA A 45 -1.14 -7.84 -1.31
N VAL A 46 -1.66 -7.25 -2.40
CA VAL A 46 -3.11 -7.14 -2.65
C VAL A 46 -3.76 -8.52 -2.67
N VAL A 47 -3.24 -9.44 -3.46
CA VAL A 47 -3.83 -10.79 -3.62
C VAL A 47 -3.76 -11.58 -2.31
N THR A 48 -2.59 -11.62 -1.68
CA THR A 48 -2.40 -12.41 -0.45
C THR A 48 -3.13 -11.80 0.74
N GLY A 49 -3.22 -10.48 0.82
CA GLY A 49 -4.01 -9.76 1.83
C GLY A 49 -5.51 -10.04 1.68
N ALA A 50 -6.04 -9.98 0.45
CA ALA A 50 -7.44 -10.34 0.15
C ALA A 50 -7.73 -11.80 0.52
N ILE A 51 -6.88 -12.73 0.13
CA ILE A 51 -7.03 -14.14 0.51
C ILE A 51 -7.07 -14.28 2.04
N ALA A 52 -6.10 -13.68 2.75
CA ALA A 52 -6.07 -13.74 4.20
C ALA A 52 -7.32 -13.09 4.85
N ALA A 53 -7.88 -12.04 4.25
CA ALA A 53 -9.10 -11.40 4.73
C ALA A 53 -10.35 -12.26 4.56
N LEU A 54 -10.45 -13.01 3.47
CA LEU A 54 -11.67 -13.73 3.05
C LEU A 54 -11.73 -15.17 3.59
N VAL A 55 -10.59 -15.85 3.74
CA VAL A 55 -10.56 -17.24 4.19
C VAL A 55 -10.82 -17.37 5.70
N ARG A 56 -11.20 -18.60 6.12
CA ARG A 56 -11.41 -18.93 7.53
C ARG A 56 -10.18 -18.60 8.37
N LYS A 57 -10.38 -17.77 9.40
CA LYS A 57 -9.31 -17.34 10.31
C LYS A 57 -8.65 -18.54 11.02
N GLY A 58 -7.33 -18.52 11.11
CA GLY A 58 -6.56 -19.62 11.72
C GLY A 58 -6.35 -20.85 10.81
N SER A 59 -6.96 -20.90 9.62
CA SER A 59 -6.70 -21.98 8.67
C SER A 59 -5.25 -21.94 8.14
N PRO A 60 -4.70 -23.08 7.66
CA PRO A 60 -3.36 -23.12 7.06
C PRO A 60 -3.21 -22.11 5.91
N LEU A 61 -4.27 -21.90 5.11
CA LEU A 61 -4.29 -20.94 4.02
C LEU A 61 -4.23 -19.50 4.54
N HIS A 62 -4.98 -19.16 5.59
CA HIS A 62 -4.91 -17.85 6.25
C HIS A 62 -3.50 -17.54 6.74
N ILE A 63 -2.87 -18.49 7.43
CA ILE A 63 -1.52 -18.33 7.97
C ILE A 63 -0.49 -18.16 6.86
N ARG A 64 -0.60 -18.93 5.79
CA ARG A 64 0.30 -18.87 4.64
C ARG A 64 0.14 -17.56 3.87
N ALA A 65 -1.09 -17.15 3.57
CA ALA A 65 -1.39 -15.90 2.91
C ALA A 65 -0.94 -14.68 3.75
N GLY A 66 -1.20 -14.68 5.07
CA GLY A 66 -0.75 -13.62 5.97
C GLY A 66 0.77 -13.49 6.04
N ARG A 67 1.52 -14.60 5.99
CA ARG A 67 2.99 -14.56 5.92
C ARG A 67 3.50 -13.99 4.60
N TRP A 68 2.87 -14.34 3.49
CA TRP A 68 3.21 -13.78 2.19
C TRP A 68 2.85 -12.30 2.10
N TYR A 69 1.70 -11.90 2.62
CA TYR A 69 1.33 -10.50 2.75
C TYR A 69 2.38 -9.69 3.51
N TYR A 70 2.81 -10.17 4.69
CA TYR A 70 3.81 -9.47 5.49
C TYR A 70 5.17 -9.32 4.77
N ARG A 71 5.62 -10.36 4.08
CA ARG A 71 6.84 -10.29 3.26
C ARG A 71 6.70 -9.31 2.10
N ALA A 72 5.56 -9.37 1.42
CA ALA A 72 5.27 -8.49 0.28
C ALA A 72 5.18 -7.02 0.71
N ILE A 73 4.48 -6.68 1.80
CA ILE A 73 4.39 -5.29 2.29
C ILE A 73 5.75 -4.76 2.79
N THR A 74 6.60 -5.63 3.33
CA THR A 74 7.99 -5.27 3.67
C THR A 74 8.78 -4.89 2.43
N LEU A 75 8.65 -5.66 1.35
CA LEU A 75 9.33 -5.38 0.09
C LEU A 75 8.75 -4.13 -0.59
N VAL A 76 7.43 -3.95 -0.55
CA VAL A 76 6.75 -2.72 -1.01
C VAL A 76 7.32 -1.51 -0.30
N PHE A 77 7.41 -1.54 1.03
CA PHE A 77 7.94 -0.41 1.80
C PHE A 77 9.43 -0.15 1.52
N ALA A 78 10.24 -1.20 1.43
CA ALA A 78 11.66 -1.06 1.11
C ALA A 78 11.88 -0.42 -0.27
N THR A 79 11.16 -0.89 -1.29
CA THR A 79 11.24 -0.32 -2.65
C THR A 79 10.63 1.07 -2.73
N ALA A 80 9.50 1.34 -2.04
CA ALA A 80 8.92 2.67 -1.94
C ALA A 80 9.89 3.68 -1.31
N THR A 81 10.65 3.26 -0.30
CA THR A 81 11.68 4.12 0.34
C THR A 81 12.75 4.53 -0.67
N VAL A 82 13.22 3.60 -1.50
CA VAL A 82 14.21 3.91 -2.55
C VAL A 82 13.62 4.82 -3.61
N LEU A 83 12.41 4.53 -4.10
CA LEU A 83 11.73 5.33 -5.12
C LEU A 83 11.44 6.75 -4.60
N ALA A 84 10.95 6.88 -3.36
CA ALA A 84 10.70 8.17 -2.73
C ALA A 84 12.00 8.95 -2.48
N ALA A 85 13.11 8.29 -2.13
CA ALA A 85 14.41 8.95 -1.99
C ALA A 85 14.91 9.55 -3.32
N MET A 86 14.63 8.88 -4.45
CA MET A 86 14.98 9.36 -5.79
C MET A 86 14.09 10.54 -6.24
N ARG A 87 12.86 10.64 -5.74
CA ARG A 87 11.86 11.64 -6.14
C ARG A 87 11.18 12.30 -4.93
N TRP A 88 11.94 12.64 -3.89
CA TRP A 88 11.42 13.04 -2.58
C TRP A 88 10.35 14.14 -2.62
N ARG A 89 10.54 15.17 -3.42
CA ARG A 89 9.58 16.30 -3.52
C ARG A 89 8.20 15.88 -4.03
N GLN A 90 8.13 14.81 -4.81
CA GLN A 90 6.91 14.32 -5.45
C GLN A 90 6.26 13.20 -4.62
N ASP A 91 7.07 12.33 -3.99
CA ASP A 91 6.61 11.05 -3.45
C ASP A 91 6.70 10.93 -1.91
N TYR A 92 7.08 12.02 -1.19
CA TYR A 92 7.22 11.97 0.29
C TYR A 92 5.95 11.53 1.01
N TYR A 93 4.76 11.90 0.51
CA TYR A 93 3.49 11.50 1.10
C TYR A 93 3.23 9.99 0.93
N LEU A 94 3.64 9.40 -0.19
CA LEU A 94 3.56 7.95 -0.41
C LEU A 94 4.49 7.19 0.55
N PHE A 95 5.69 7.74 0.82
CA PHE A 95 6.57 7.20 1.85
C PHE A 95 5.90 7.21 3.23
N ILE A 96 5.23 8.29 3.62
CA ILE A 96 4.54 8.39 4.91
C ILE A 96 3.42 7.34 5.01
N ILE A 97 2.57 7.22 3.98
CA ILE A 97 1.49 6.23 3.97
C ILE A 97 2.06 4.80 3.97
N GLY A 98 3.13 4.56 3.21
CA GLY A 98 3.84 3.29 3.18
C GLY A 98 4.43 2.91 4.53
N ALA A 99 5.03 3.87 5.26
CA ALA A 99 5.54 3.69 6.61
C ALA A 99 4.42 3.34 7.61
N LEU A 100 3.27 4.01 7.51
CA LEU A 100 2.09 3.70 8.32
C LEU A 100 1.56 2.29 8.02
N ALA A 101 1.46 1.91 6.74
CA ALA A 101 1.02 0.59 6.32
C ALA A 101 1.97 -0.51 6.84
N PHE A 102 3.27 -0.32 6.69
CA PHE A 102 4.28 -1.26 7.16
C PHE A 102 4.31 -1.38 8.69
N THR A 103 4.22 -0.25 9.40
CA THR A 103 4.18 -0.23 10.88
C THR A 103 2.95 -0.96 11.39
N ALA A 104 1.76 -0.70 10.82
CA ALA A 104 0.52 -1.39 11.18
C ALA A 104 0.62 -2.91 10.93
N ALA A 105 1.18 -3.33 9.79
CA ALA A 105 1.43 -4.74 9.49
C ALA A 105 2.36 -5.38 10.52
N THR A 106 3.45 -4.68 10.86
CA THR A 106 4.46 -5.17 11.82
C THR A 106 3.86 -5.34 13.21
N VAL A 107 3.11 -4.35 13.69
CA VAL A 107 2.40 -4.42 14.98
C VAL A 107 1.42 -5.59 14.98
N GLY A 108 0.57 -5.73 13.95
CA GLY A 108 -0.39 -6.82 13.84
C GLY A 108 0.28 -8.21 13.75
N TYR A 109 1.37 -8.31 13.01
CA TYR A 109 2.14 -9.54 12.86
C TYR A 109 2.85 -9.96 14.17
N LEU A 110 3.51 -9.00 14.84
CA LEU A 110 4.21 -9.24 16.10
C LEU A 110 3.23 -9.55 17.24
N HIS A 111 2.07 -8.89 17.29
CA HIS A 111 1.02 -9.19 18.26
C HIS A 111 0.65 -10.68 18.22
N ARG A 112 0.47 -11.24 17.04
CA ARG A 112 0.17 -12.66 16.86
C ARG A 112 1.35 -13.57 17.21
N ARG A 113 2.58 -13.18 16.84
CA ARG A 113 3.79 -13.98 17.14
C ARG A 113 4.13 -14.04 18.61
N ARG A 114 3.86 -12.97 19.34
CA ARG A 114 4.11 -12.88 20.80
C ARG A 114 3.02 -13.56 21.63
N HIS A 115 2.09 -14.28 21.01
CA HIS A 115 0.97 -14.94 21.68
C HIS A 115 0.20 -13.99 22.62
N SER A 116 0.13 -12.71 22.28
CA SER A 116 -0.61 -11.69 23.04
C SER A 116 -2.07 -12.10 23.15
N PRO A 117 -2.72 -11.91 24.32
CA PRO A 117 -4.10 -12.32 24.53
C PRO A 117 -5.05 -11.65 23.54
N GLY A 118 -5.89 -12.46 22.89
CA GLY A 118 -6.92 -12.00 21.95
C GLY A 118 -6.36 -11.67 20.56
N ASP A 119 -7.25 -11.69 19.57
CA ASP A 119 -6.90 -11.46 18.15
C ASP A 119 -7.08 -10.01 17.69
N THR A 120 -7.58 -9.12 18.57
CA THR A 120 -7.95 -7.74 18.21
C THR A 120 -6.76 -6.95 17.65
N GLY A 121 -5.60 -7.00 18.29
CA GLY A 121 -4.42 -6.27 17.83
C GLY A 121 -3.92 -6.75 16.46
N HIS A 122 -3.99 -8.07 16.22
CA HIS A 122 -3.70 -8.64 14.92
C HIS A 122 -4.70 -8.19 13.84
N ILE A 123 -6.00 -8.24 14.13
CA ILE A 123 -7.06 -7.85 13.19
C ILE A 123 -6.93 -6.37 12.81
N VAL A 124 -6.78 -5.51 13.81
CA VAL A 124 -6.69 -4.06 13.59
C VAL A 124 -5.39 -3.72 12.85
N GLY A 125 -4.26 -4.26 13.28
CA GLY A 125 -2.96 -3.98 12.65
C GLY A 125 -2.91 -4.43 11.19
N MET A 126 -3.29 -5.67 10.90
CA MET A 126 -3.27 -6.20 9.54
C MET A 126 -4.32 -5.53 8.64
N GLY A 127 -5.52 -5.26 9.19
CA GLY A 127 -6.58 -4.57 8.44
C GLY A 127 -6.23 -3.12 8.13
N ALA A 128 -5.71 -2.37 9.10
CA ALA A 128 -5.25 -0.98 8.90
C ALA A 128 -4.10 -0.91 7.89
N SER A 129 -3.15 -1.85 7.96
CA SER A 129 -2.09 -1.97 6.96
C SER A 129 -2.64 -2.14 5.54
N TYR A 130 -3.61 -3.04 5.38
CA TYR A 130 -4.21 -3.31 4.07
C TYR A 130 -4.97 -2.08 3.54
N ALA A 131 -5.75 -1.41 4.39
CA ALA A 131 -6.45 -0.18 4.02
C ALA A 131 -5.47 0.94 3.63
N ALA A 132 -4.41 1.15 4.41
CA ALA A 132 -3.38 2.16 4.11
C ALA A 132 -2.63 1.86 2.80
N MET A 133 -2.28 0.59 2.55
CA MET A 133 -1.67 0.15 1.28
C MET A 133 -2.59 0.44 0.08
N LEU A 134 -3.89 0.13 0.19
CA LEU A 134 -4.86 0.47 -0.86
C LEU A 134 -5.00 1.98 -1.03
N THR A 135 -4.96 2.76 0.06
CA THR A 135 -4.97 4.23 -0.02
C THR A 135 -3.76 4.73 -0.81
N ALA A 136 -2.54 4.25 -0.52
CA ALA A 136 -1.35 4.62 -1.28
C ALA A 136 -1.51 4.32 -2.77
N PHE A 137 -2.01 3.12 -3.10
CA PHE A 137 -2.27 2.73 -4.48
C PHE A 137 -3.27 3.66 -5.18
N TYR A 138 -4.42 3.96 -4.56
CA TYR A 138 -5.43 4.81 -5.18
C TYR A 138 -5.02 6.28 -5.26
N VAL A 139 -4.27 6.78 -4.30
CA VAL A 139 -3.76 8.17 -4.33
C VAL A 139 -2.78 8.37 -5.49
N ASP A 140 -1.94 7.38 -5.75
CA ASP A 140 -0.94 7.43 -6.83
C ASP A 140 -1.55 7.11 -8.21
N ASN A 141 -2.39 6.08 -8.30
CA ASN A 141 -2.87 5.55 -9.57
C ASN A 141 -4.33 5.92 -9.90
N GLY A 142 -5.13 6.30 -8.91
CA GLY A 142 -6.57 6.54 -9.06
C GLY A 142 -6.95 7.47 -10.20
N PRO A 143 -6.27 8.63 -10.40
CA PRO A 143 -6.55 9.54 -11.51
C PRO A 143 -6.36 8.93 -12.91
N HIS A 144 -5.61 7.85 -13.00
CA HIS A 144 -5.29 7.16 -14.27
C HIS A 144 -6.13 5.89 -14.50
N LEU A 145 -6.95 5.49 -13.52
CA LEU A 145 -7.78 4.31 -13.63
C LEU A 145 -9.12 4.64 -14.31
N PRO A 146 -9.58 3.84 -15.30
CA PRO A 146 -10.86 4.03 -15.94
C PRO A 146 -11.99 3.97 -14.91
N LEU A 147 -12.99 4.84 -15.03
CA LEU A 147 -14.12 5.06 -14.11
C LEU A 147 -13.77 5.83 -12.82
N TRP A 148 -12.52 5.77 -12.34
CA TRP A 148 -12.06 6.44 -11.12
C TRP A 148 -11.62 7.87 -11.40
N ASP A 149 -11.23 8.21 -12.62
CA ASP A 149 -10.87 9.55 -13.12
C ASP A 149 -11.95 10.62 -12.87
N ARG A 150 -13.22 10.19 -12.70
CA ARG A 150 -14.37 11.05 -12.39
C ARG A 150 -14.52 11.39 -10.90
N LEU A 151 -13.77 10.73 -10.02
CA LEU A 151 -13.86 10.96 -8.59
C LEU A 151 -12.99 12.15 -8.16
N PRO A 152 -13.45 12.96 -7.19
CA PRO A 152 -12.63 14.02 -6.64
C PRO A 152 -11.39 13.42 -5.93
N PRO A 153 -10.24 14.09 -5.96
CA PRO A 153 -8.99 13.57 -5.37
C PRO A 153 -9.11 13.11 -3.92
N ILE A 154 -9.97 13.77 -3.13
CA ILE A 154 -10.22 13.40 -1.72
C ILE A 154 -10.82 11.98 -1.57
N ALA A 155 -11.53 11.49 -2.59
CA ALA A 155 -12.10 10.15 -2.57
C ALA A 155 -11.01 9.08 -2.52
N PHE A 156 -9.88 9.26 -3.19
CA PHE A 156 -8.76 8.32 -3.18
C PHE A 156 -8.13 8.17 -1.79
N TRP A 157 -8.15 9.24 -0.99
CA TRP A 157 -7.66 9.23 0.38
C TRP A 157 -8.63 8.56 1.35
N LEU A 158 -9.92 8.76 1.18
CA LEU A 158 -10.92 8.37 2.16
C LEU A 158 -11.57 7.01 1.87
N LEU A 159 -11.76 6.65 0.59
CA LEU A 159 -12.56 5.50 0.18
C LEU A 159 -12.06 4.16 0.76
N PRO A 160 -10.75 3.81 0.69
CA PRO A 160 -10.28 2.55 1.26
C PRO A 160 -10.49 2.47 2.77
N SER A 161 -10.30 3.58 3.48
CA SER A 161 -10.52 3.67 4.92
C SER A 161 -12.00 3.64 5.28
N ALA A 162 -12.85 4.32 4.52
CA ALA A 162 -14.30 4.34 4.74
C ALA A 162 -14.93 2.95 4.57
N ILE A 163 -14.42 2.15 3.64
CA ILE A 163 -14.85 0.76 3.45
C ILE A 163 -14.18 -0.17 4.47
N GLY A 164 -12.88 -0.01 4.68
CA GLY A 164 -12.08 -0.89 5.52
C GLY A 164 -12.39 -0.76 7.01
N ALA A 165 -12.57 0.46 7.53
CA ALA A 165 -12.77 0.70 8.96
C ALA A 165 -13.99 -0.04 9.56
N PRO A 166 -15.20 0.00 8.97
CA PRO A 166 -16.35 -0.73 9.51
C PRO A 166 -16.15 -2.25 9.46
N ILE A 167 -15.48 -2.78 8.44
CA ILE A 167 -15.16 -4.20 8.32
C ILE A 167 -14.19 -4.63 9.43
N ILE A 168 -13.13 -3.87 9.63
CA ILE A 168 -12.12 -4.11 10.67
C ILE A 168 -12.77 -4.00 12.06
N ALA A 169 -13.58 -2.97 12.30
CA ALA A 169 -14.26 -2.76 13.58
C ALA A 169 -15.20 -3.93 13.92
N ARG A 170 -16.03 -4.37 12.97
CA ARG A 170 -16.90 -5.54 13.15
C ARG A 170 -16.11 -6.82 13.46
N ALA A 171 -15.00 -7.06 12.76
CA ALA A 171 -14.15 -8.21 13.00
C ALA A 171 -13.50 -8.16 14.40
N ALA A 172 -13.00 -6.99 14.82
CA ALA A 172 -12.40 -6.77 16.13
C ALA A 172 -13.41 -6.95 17.28
N ILE A 173 -14.63 -6.42 17.13
CA ILE A 173 -15.71 -6.57 18.12
C ILE A 173 -16.07 -8.05 18.26
N ARG A 174 -16.26 -8.78 17.16
CA ARG A 174 -16.55 -10.23 17.20
C ARG A 174 -15.46 -11.03 17.91
N ALA A 175 -14.20 -10.69 17.65
CA ALA A 175 -13.06 -11.34 18.31
C ALA A 175 -13.04 -11.09 19.82
N LYS A 176 -13.34 -9.86 20.26
CA LYS A 176 -13.44 -9.53 21.70
C LYS A 176 -14.54 -10.34 22.39
N HIS A 177 -15.72 -10.44 21.79
CA HIS A 177 -16.84 -11.21 22.36
C HIS A 177 -16.54 -12.72 22.41
N ALA A 178 -15.86 -13.27 21.41
CA ALA A 178 -15.43 -14.67 21.43
C ALA A 178 -14.45 -14.95 22.57
N THR A 179 -13.48 -14.07 22.79
CA THR A 179 -12.51 -14.19 23.90
C THR A 179 -13.18 -14.06 25.27
N ALA A 180 -14.19 -13.18 25.42
CA ALA A 180 -14.91 -13.01 26.67
C ALA A 180 -15.72 -14.29 27.03
N ARG A 181 -16.42 -14.89 26.06
CA ARG A 181 -17.18 -16.12 26.24
C ARG A 181 -16.33 -17.31 26.64
N SER A 182 -15.13 -17.44 26.10
CA SER A 182 -14.23 -18.55 26.45
C SER A 182 -13.69 -18.44 27.89
N ARG A 183 -13.59 -17.25 28.44
CA ARG A 183 -13.18 -17.04 29.85
C ARG A 183 -14.30 -17.41 30.82
N THR A 184 -15.52 -16.95 30.59
CA THR A 184 -16.67 -17.24 31.48
C THR A 184 -17.07 -18.73 31.47
N GLY A 185 -16.84 -19.45 30.38
CA GLY A 185 -17.13 -20.91 30.30
C GLY A 185 -16.06 -21.80 30.90
N HIS A 186 -14.94 -21.26 31.38
CA HIS A 186 -13.88 -22.03 32.06
C HIS A 186 -13.96 -21.91 33.58
N ASP A 187 -14.72 -20.91 34.06
CA ASP A 187 -14.94 -20.63 35.49
C ASP A 187 -16.23 -21.24 36.03
N ALA A 188 -16.98 -21.96 35.19
CA ALA A 188 -18.23 -22.70 35.52
C ALA A 188 -18.01 -24.22 35.42
#